data_e490aaf5c56322ad3e024b0b87633620
#
_entry.id   e490aaf5c56322ad3e024b0b87633620
#
_cell.length_a   1.000
_cell.length_b   1.000
_cell.length_c   1.000
_cell.angle_alpha   90.00
_cell.angle_beta   90.00
_cell.angle_gamma   90.00
#
_symmetry.space_group_name_H-M   'P 1'
#
loop_
_entity.id
_entity.type
_entity.pdbx_description
1 polymer ?
#
loop_
_entity_poly.entity_id
_entity_poly.type
_entity_poly.pdbx_seq_one_letter_code
_entity_poly.pdbx_strand_id
1 'polypeptide(L)'
;MSATRSPVLLRPMVLDDVDAVLALDARVHPTPWSPEFMRSQLGNPGSRTNLVAEVHGVLVAYAALLVLADEGHITSLAVDPDRRRRRIGGTLLAALCHDAVGRGLVAMTLEVRVSNAAAIAMYRRFGFAPSGVHPDYYDDGEDALIMWAHDVDEPAFLARVDAATGGANHG
;
A
#
# COMPACT_ATOMS: atom_id res chain seq x y z
N MET A 1 -26.87 19.36 -2.18
CA MET A 1 -26.65 18.18 -1.30
C MET A 1 -25.28 17.59 -1.55
N SER A 2 -24.43 17.66 -0.56
CA SER A 2 -23.13 17.00 -0.65
C SER A 2 -23.34 15.49 -0.66
N ALA A 3 -22.82 14.83 -1.68
CA ALA A 3 -22.82 13.38 -1.71
C ALA A 3 -21.96 12.89 -0.54
N THR A 4 -22.58 12.19 0.39
CA THR A 4 -21.87 11.57 1.51
C THR A 4 -20.97 10.48 0.91
N ARG A 5 -19.66 10.66 1.00
CA ARG A 5 -18.73 9.59 0.60
C ARG A 5 -18.96 8.39 1.51
N SER A 6 -19.13 7.24 0.89
CA SER A 6 -19.19 6.00 1.65
C SER A 6 -17.91 5.82 2.45
N PRO A 7 -18.00 5.54 3.74
CA PRO A 7 -16.79 5.36 4.54
C PRO A 7 -15.99 4.17 4.06
N VAL A 8 -14.67 4.33 4.03
CA VAL A 8 -13.73 3.25 3.78
C VAL A 8 -13.35 2.63 5.12
N LEU A 9 -13.59 1.34 5.27
CA LEU A 9 -13.23 0.61 6.46
C LEU A 9 -11.92 -0.14 6.20
N LEU A 10 -10.89 0.16 6.98
CA LEU A 10 -9.63 -0.58 6.95
C LEU A 10 -9.63 -1.60 8.07
N ARG A 11 -9.17 -2.81 7.76
CA ARG A 11 -9.01 -3.87 8.76
C ARG A 11 -7.91 -4.84 8.34
N PRO A 12 -7.38 -5.63 9.28
CA PRO A 12 -6.46 -6.71 8.93
C PRO A 12 -7.10 -7.70 7.97
N MET A 13 -6.29 -8.21 7.03
CA MET A 13 -6.69 -9.29 6.13
C MET A 13 -6.75 -10.60 6.90
N VAL A 14 -7.80 -11.38 6.66
CA VAL A 14 -7.95 -12.73 7.22
C VAL A 14 -8.03 -13.75 6.10
N LEU A 15 -7.96 -15.05 6.46
CA LEU A 15 -7.96 -16.12 5.45
C LEU A 15 -9.19 -16.08 4.55
N ASP A 16 -10.35 -15.70 5.09
CA ASP A 16 -11.58 -15.61 4.31
C ASP A 16 -11.53 -14.52 3.23
N ASP A 17 -10.58 -13.59 3.30
CA ASP A 17 -10.43 -12.53 2.31
C ASP A 17 -9.63 -12.97 1.08
N VAL A 18 -8.91 -14.09 1.16
CA VAL A 18 -7.92 -14.47 0.15
C VAL A 18 -8.53 -14.55 -1.25
N ASP A 19 -9.70 -15.16 -1.39
CA ASP A 19 -10.34 -15.29 -2.71
C ASP A 19 -10.70 -13.92 -3.30
N ALA A 20 -11.24 -13.01 -2.49
CA ALA A 20 -11.58 -11.66 -2.94
C ALA A 20 -10.34 -10.84 -3.26
N VAL A 21 -9.27 -10.98 -2.47
CA VAL A 21 -7.99 -10.30 -2.72
C VAL A 21 -7.36 -10.80 -4.02
N LEU A 22 -7.38 -12.12 -4.26
CA LEU A 22 -6.84 -12.69 -5.50
C LEU A 22 -7.63 -12.25 -6.74
N ALA A 23 -8.96 -12.14 -6.61
CA ALA A 23 -9.80 -11.65 -7.69
C ALA A 23 -9.48 -10.17 -8.01
N LEU A 24 -9.26 -9.37 -6.99
CA LEU A 24 -8.84 -7.98 -7.16
C LEU A 24 -7.45 -7.90 -7.78
N ASP A 25 -6.51 -8.69 -7.27
CA ASP A 25 -5.13 -8.69 -7.76
C ASP A 25 -5.07 -9.06 -9.26
N ALA A 26 -5.87 -10.03 -9.68
CA ALA A 26 -5.96 -10.43 -11.09
C ALA A 26 -6.48 -9.32 -12.01
N ARG A 27 -7.27 -8.38 -11.47
CA ARG A 27 -7.76 -7.22 -12.24
C ARG A 27 -6.72 -6.10 -12.35
N VAL A 28 -5.74 -6.09 -11.45
CA VAL A 28 -4.77 -4.99 -11.33
C VAL A 28 -3.41 -5.39 -11.90
N HIS A 29 -3.00 -6.64 -11.68
CA HIS A 29 -1.67 -7.12 -12.06
C HIS A 29 -1.77 -8.19 -13.16
N PRO A 30 -0.88 -8.14 -14.18
CA PRO A 30 -0.85 -9.17 -15.23
C PRO A 30 -0.55 -10.58 -14.71
N THR A 31 0.27 -10.67 -13.65
CA THR A 31 0.64 -11.94 -13.03
C THR A 31 0.23 -11.91 -11.57
N PRO A 32 -0.99 -12.37 -11.24
CA PRO A 32 -1.46 -12.32 -9.86
C PRO A 32 -0.73 -13.36 -8.98
N TRP A 33 -0.75 -13.14 -7.67
CA TRP A 33 -0.19 -14.05 -6.69
C TRP A 33 -0.94 -15.39 -6.69
N SER A 34 -0.24 -16.46 -6.35
CA SER A 34 -0.90 -17.76 -6.16
C SER A 34 -1.67 -17.79 -4.84
N PRO A 35 -2.75 -18.61 -4.74
CA PRO A 35 -3.48 -18.75 -3.48
C PRO A 35 -2.60 -19.21 -2.31
N GLU A 36 -1.68 -20.15 -2.55
CA GLU A 36 -0.77 -20.64 -1.52
C GLU A 36 0.15 -19.53 -1.03
N PHE A 37 0.69 -18.73 -1.95
CA PHE A 37 1.56 -17.62 -1.58
C PHE A 37 0.80 -16.60 -0.75
N MET A 38 -0.39 -16.21 -1.18
CA MET A 38 -1.21 -15.24 -0.46
C MET A 38 -1.53 -15.73 0.97
N ARG A 39 -1.88 -17.00 1.13
CA ARG A 39 -2.14 -17.59 2.44
C ARG A 39 -0.90 -17.58 3.32
N SER A 40 0.28 -17.83 2.73
CA SER A 40 1.54 -17.83 3.49
C SER A 40 1.87 -16.47 4.07
N GLN A 41 1.43 -15.39 3.41
CA GLN A 41 1.64 -14.02 3.90
C GLN A 41 0.95 -13.75 5.24
N LEU A 42 -0.16 -14.44 5.51
CA LEU A 42 -0.94 -14.26 6.73
C LEU A 42 -0.37 -15.03 7.92
N GLY A 43 0.62 -15.90 7.70
CA GLY A 43 1.17 -16.77 8.72
C GLY A 43 2.20 -16.13 9.65
N ASN A 44 2.64 -14.89 9.40
CA ASN A 44 3.74 -14.26 10.15
C ASN A 44 3.41 -12.83 10.57
N PRO A 45 2.48 -12.63 11.52
CA PRO A 45 2.08 -11.26 11.91
C PRO A 45 3.19 -10.45 12.55
N GLY A 46 4.25 -11.08 13.06
CA GLY A 46 5.40 -10.38 13.62
C GLY A 46 6.28 -9.69 12.59
N SER A 47 6.27 -10.16 11.34
CA SER A 47 7.08 -9.61 10.26
C SER A 47 6.26 -9.11 9.07
N ARG A 48 4.92 -9.17 9.16
CA ARG A 48 4.05 -8.77 8.05
C ARG A 48 2.83 -8.04 8.55
N THR A 49 2.40 -7.05 7.77
CA THR A 49 1.11 -6.40 7.94
C THR A 49 0.36 -6.51 6.63
N ASN A 50 -0.84 -7.09 6.67
CA ASN A 50 -1.71 -7.22 5.51
C ASN A 50 -3.03 -6.54 5.84
N LEU A 51 -3.41 -5.55 5.05
CA LEU A 51 -4.63 -4.77 5.26
C LEU A 51 -5.55 -4.89 4.06
N VAL A 52 -6.84 -4.85 4.33
CA VAL A 52 -7.87 -4.73 3.29
C VAL A 52 -8.70 -3.49 3.56
N ALA A 53 -9.27 -2.94 2.50
CA ALA A 53 -10.21 -1.84 2.57
C ALA A 53 -11.56 -2.30 2.02
N GLU A 54 -12.62 -1.96 2.74
CA GLU A 54 -14.00 -2.25 2.34
C GLU A 54 -14.79 -0.97 2.19
N VAL A 55 -15.69 -0.99 1.21
CA VAL A 55 -16.73 0.02 1.04
C VAL A 55 -18.06 -0.72 0.95
N HIS A 56 -18.99 -0.43 1.87
CA HIS A 56 -20.28 -1.12 1.95
C HIS A 56 -20.15 -2.65 1.99
N GLY A 57 -19.18 -3.15 2.75
CA GLY A 57 -18.95 -4.60 2.90
C GLY A 57 -18.27 -5.26 1.71
N VAL A 58 -17.89 -4.50 0.67
CA VAL A 58 -17.20 -5.02 -0.50
C VAL A 58 -15.70 -4.68 -0.39
N LEU A 59 -14.85 -5.68 -0.54
CA LEU A 59 -13.40 -5.50 -0.53
C LEU A 59 -13.00 -4.80 -1.83
N VAL A 60 -12.38 -3.61 -1.70
CA VAL A 60 -12.04 -2.75 -2.84
C VAL A 60 -10.54 -2.49 -2.98
N ALA A 61 -9.76 -2.86 -1.98
CA ALA A 61 -8.32 -2.62 -2.03
C ALA A 61 -7.60 -3.49 -1.00
N TYR A 62 -6.30 -3.71 -1.20
CA TYR A 62 -5.46 -4.33 -0.19
C TYR A 62 -4.05 -3.78 -0.25
N ALA A 63 -3.31 -3.94 0.83
CA ALA A 63 -1.91 -3.53 0.92
C ALA A 63 -1.15 -4.47 1.86
N ALA A 64 0.14 -4.62 1.61
CA ALA A 64 0.99 -5.51 2.40
C ALA A 64 2.35 -4.87 2.68
N LEU A 65 2.82 -5.06 3.90
CA LEU A 65 4.12 -4.63 4.38
C LEU A 65 4.90 -5.84 4.90
N LEU A 66 6.15 -5.97 4.49
CA LEU A 66 7.09 -6.95 5.02
C LEU A 66 8.14 -6.22 5.84
N VAL A 67 8.38 -6.69 7.07
CA VAL A 67 9.40 -6.12 7.95
C VAL A 67 10.67 -6.95 7.84
N LEU A 68 11.77 -6.29 7.48
CA LEU A 68 13.11 -6.88 7.43
C LEU A 68 14.02 -6.01 8.29
N ALA A 69 14.49 -6.55 9.40
CA ALA A 69 15.26 -5.80 10.41
C ALA A 69 14.48 -4.55 10.86
N ASP A 70 15.03 -3.36 10.66
CA ASP A 70 14.40 -2.08 11.01
C ASP A 70 13.79 -1.35 9.80
N GLU A 71 13.58 -2.07 8.69
CA GLU A 71 13.05 -1.52 7.45
C GLU A 71 11.73 -2.19 7.09
N GLY A 72 10.83 -1.42 6.48
CA GLY A 72 9.55 -1.91 5.97
C GLY A 72 9.53 -1.90 4.45
N HIS A 73 9.17 -3.03 3.84
CA HIS A 73 9.01 -3.15 2.40
C HIS A 73 7.53 -3.25 2.07
N ILE A 74 7.02 -2.27 1.34
CA ILE A 74 5.66 -2.33 0.82
C ILE A 74 5.67 -3.27 -0.38
N THR A 75 5.11 -4.46 -0.19
CA THR A 75 5.14 -5.50 -1.22
C THR A 75 3.94 -5.47 -2.14
N SER A 76 2.84 -4.87 -1.69
CA SER A 76 1.61 -4.78 -2.50
C SER A 76 0.81 -3.57 -2.09
N LEU A 77 0.20 -2.92 -3.06
CA LEU A 77 -0.81 -1.89 -2.87
C LEU A 77 -1.67 -1.89 -4.14
N ALA A 78 -2.89 -2.36 -4.02
CA ALA A 78 -3.80 -2.48 -5.16
C ALA A 78 -5.18 -1.97 -4.80
N VAL A 79 -5.76 -1.17 -5.70
CA VAL A 79 -7.10 -0.60 -5.56
C VAL A 79 -7.92 -1.03 -6.76
N ASP A 80 -9.17 -1.41 -6.53
CA ASP A 80 -10.13 -1.73 -7.58
C ASP A 80 -10.12 -0.60 -8.64
N PRO A 81 -9.90 -0.93 -9.92
CA PRO A 81 -9.85 0.08 -10.97
C PRO A 81 -11.10 0.98 -11.04
N ASP A 82 -12.27 0.45 -10.66
CA ASP A 82 -13.51 1.20 -10.63
C ASP A 82 -13.62 2.13 -9.43
N ARG A 83 -12.70 2.02 -8.48
CA ARG A 83 -12.69 2.79 -7.23
C ARG A 83 -11.49 3.74 -7.13
N ARG A 84 -10.69 3.86 -8.16
CA ARG A 84 -9.56 4.81 -8.20
C ARG A 84 -10.08 6.24 -8.10
N ARG A 85 -9.22 7.17 -7.65
CA ARG A 85 -9.52 8.58 -7.41
C ARG A 85 -10.41 8.84 -6.19
N ARG A 86 -10.66 7.81 -5.35
CA ARG A 86 -11.40 7.96 -4.08
C ARG A 86 -10.48 8.00 -2.87
N ARG A 87 -9.17 8.21 -3.08
CA ARG A 87 -8.15 8.29 -2.04
C ARG A 87 -7.98 7.01 -1.22
N ILE A 88 -8.47 5.88 -1.71
CA ILE A 88 -8.38 4.61 -1.00
C ILE A 88 -6.93 4.16 -0.88
N GLY A 89 -6.16 4.28 -1.98
CA GLY A 89 -4.74 3.94 -1.99
C GLY A 89 -3.94 4.76 -0.99
N GLY A 90 -4.18 6.06 -0.92
CA GLY A 90 -3.53 6.93 0.05
C GLY A 90 -3.90 6.59 1.49
N THR A 91 -5.16 6.24 1.73
CA THR A 91 -5.62 5.82 3.06
C THR A 91 -4.91 4.53 3.51
N LEU A 92 -4.78 3.55 2.61
CA LEU A 92 -4.03 2.31 2.90
C LEU A 92 -2.55 2.59 3.12
N LEU A 93 -1.94 3.41 2.28
CA LEU A 93 -0.53 3.76 2.41
C LEU A 93 -0.27 4.46 3.75
N ALA A 94 -1.13 5.39 4.14
CA ALA A 94 -1.02 6.05 5.45
C ALA A 94 -1.08 5.05 6.59
N ALA A 95 -2.00 4.08 6.52
CA ALA A 95 -2.12 3.04 7.54
C ALA A 95 -0.85 2.19 7.63
N LEU A 96 -0.23 1.84 6.49
CA LEU A 96 1.06 1.13 6.50
C LEU A 96 2.17 1.98 7.10
N CYS A 97 2.20 3.28 6.80
CA CYS A 97 3.20 4.19 7.37
C CYS A 97 3.06 4.29 8.89
N HIS A 98 1.84 4.44 9.39
CA HIS A 98 1.60 4.47 10.83
C HIS A 98 1.97 3.15 11.50
N ASP A 99 1.66 2.02 10.85
CA ASP A 99 2.04 0.70 11.36
C ASP A 99 3.56 0.55 11.42
N ALA A 100 4.27 0.96 10.37
CA ALA A 100 5.72 0.90 10.32
C ALA A 100 6.37 1.72 11.45
N VAL A 101 5.89 2.93 11.67
CA VAL A 101 6.39 3.79 12.74
C VAL A 101 6.08 3.19 14.11
N GLY A 102 4.89 2.62 14.28
CA GLY A 102 4.49 1.95 15.52
C GLY A 102 5.34 0.71 15.83
N ARG A 103 5.90 0.07 14.80
CA ARG A 103 6.83 -1.05 14.96
C ARG A 103 8.28 -0.62 15.22
N GLY A 104 8.56 0.68 15.22
CA GLY A 104 9.91 1.21 15.41
C GLY A 104 10.80 1.14 14.19
N LEU A 105 10.23 1.01 13.00
CA LEU A 105 11.01 0.98 11.76
C LEU A 105 11.58 2.37 11.45
N VAL A 106 12.74 2.39 10.80
CA VAL A 106 13.47 3.64 10.50
C VAL A 106 13.44 3.99 9.02
N ALA A 107 13.07 3.06 8.15
CA ALA A 107 13.00 3.29 6.71
C ALA A 107 11.92 2.43 6.08
N MET A 108 11.41 2.87 4.94
CA MET A 108 10.47 2.11 4.12
C MET A 108 10.89 2.17 2.66
N THR A 109 10.62 1.10 1.93
CA THR A 109 10.94 1.01 0.50
C THR A 109 9.84 0.32 -0.27
N LEU A 110 9.84 0.53 -1.56
CA LEU A 110 8.91 -0.13 -2.50
C LEU A 110 9.50 -0.13 -3.90
N GLU A 111 8.94 -1.00 -4.74
CA GLU A 111 9.14 -0.96 -6.18
C GLU A 111 7.80 -0.61 -6.85
N VAL A 112 7.86 0.23 -7.86
CA VAL A 112 6.67 0.65 -8.62
C VAL A 112 7.03 0.67 -10.11
N ARG A 113 6.07 0.29 -10.97
CA ARG A 113 6.29 0.34 -12.41
C ARG A 113 6.66 1.75 -12.83
N VAL A 114 7.70 1.88 -13.66
CA VAL A 114 8.16 3.19 -14.14
C VAL A 114 7.07 3.95 -14.89
N SER A 115 6.11 3.24 -15.48
CA SER A 115 4.97 3.83 -16.19
C SER A 115 3.83 4.30 -15.29
N ASN A 116 3.84 3.90 -14.00
CA ASN A 116 2.75 4.21 -13.08
C ASN A 116 2.91 5.61 -12.47
N ALA A 117 2.70 6.63 -13.29
CA ALA A 117 2.90 8.03 -12.89
C ALA A 117 2.04 8.44 -11.70
N ALA A 118 0.80 7.95 -11.64
CA ALA A 118 -0.12 8.29 -10.54
C ALA A 118 0.37 7.75 -9.20
N ALA A 119 0.83 6.50 -9.16
CA ALA A 119 1.37 5.90 -7.95
C ALA A 119 2.67 6.58 -7.52
N ILE A 120 3.57 6.84 -8.46
CA ILE A 120 4.83 7.53 -8.18
C ILE A 120 4.55 8.91 -7.54
N ALA A 121 3.61 9.66 -8.10
CA ALA A 121 3.23 10.97 -7.56
C ALA A 121 2.67 10.84 -6.14
N MET A 122 1.84 9.83 -5.88
CA MET A 122 1.31 9.56 -4.55
C MET A 122 2.44 9.27 -3.55
N TYR A 123 3.35 8.35 -3.89
CA TYR A 123 4.46 8.00 -3.02
C TYR A 123 5.34 9.21 -2.71
N ARG A 124 5.60 10.06 -3.71
CA ARG A 124 6.37 11.30 -3.48
C ARG A 124 5.70 12.21 -2.47
N ARG A 125 4.39 12.36 -2.52
CA ARG A 125 3.66 13.17 -1.53
C ARG A 125 3.82 12.64 -0.12
N PHE A 126 4.00 11.32 0.03
CA PHE A 126 4.17 10.67 1.32
C PHE A 126 5.63 10.70 1.82
N GLY A 127 6.55 11.23 1.03
CA GLY A 127 7.95 11.36 1.45
C GLY A 127 8.88 10.31 0.86
N PHE A 128 8.40 9.48 -0.06
CA PHE A 128 9.26 8.54 -0.79
C PHE A 128 9.95 9.26 -1.95
N ALA A 129 11.20 8.92 -2.17
CA ALA A 129 12.00 9.49 -3.25
C ALA A 129 12.64 8.38 -4.09
N PRO A 130 12.77 8.58 -5.41
CA PRO A 130 13.46 7.61 -6.26
C PRO A 130 14.91 7.42 -5.84
N SER A 131 15.37 6.16 -5.80
CA SER A 131 16.75 5.82 -5.47
C SER A 131 17.44 5.03 -6.57
N GLY A 132 16.72 4.46 -7.51
CA GLY A 132 17.28 3.68 -8.59
C GLY A 132 16.20 2.99 -9.40
N VAL A 133 16.65 2.23 -10.41
CA VAL A 133 15.78 1.44 -11.28
C VAL A 133 16.24 -0.01 -11.20
N HIS A 134 15.28 -0.92 -11.04
CA HIS A 134 15.53 -2.36 -11.16
C HIS A 134 15.07 -2.79 -12.56
N PRO A 135 16.01 -3.02 -13.50
CA PRO A 135 15.64 -3.35 -14.88
C PRO A 135 14.93 -4.71 -14.95
N ASP A 136 13.99 -4.82 -15.88
CA ASP A 136 13.34 -6.10 -16.17
C ASP A 136 12.70 -6.76 -14.93
N TYR A 137 12.15 -5.94 -14.03
CA TYR A 137 11.67 -6.41 -12.72
C TYR A 137 10.36 -7.19 -12.83
N TYR A 138 9.44 -6.73 -13.67
CA TYR A 138 8.14 -7.37 -13.83
C TYR A 138 8.17 -8.43 -14.92
N ASP A 139 7.26 -9.40 -14.84
CA ASP A 139 7.23 -10.54 -15.77
C ASP A 139 7.02 -10.13 -17.22
N ASP A 140 6.42 -8.95 -17.45
CA ASP A 140 6.25 -8.40 -18.80
C ASP A 140 7.46 -7.60 -19.31
N GLY A 141 8.55 -7.57 -18.53
CA GLY A 141 9.78 -6.89 -18.89
C GLY A 141 9.86 -5.42 -18.47
N GLU A 142 8.81 -4.88 -17.86
CA GLU A 142 8.85 -3.48 -17.42
C GLU A 142 9.81 -3.30 -16.25
N ASP A 143 10.53 -2.17 -16.25
CA ASP A 143 11.42 -1.80 -15.14
C ASP A 143 10.62 -1.32 -13.94
N ALA A 144 11.20 -1.48 -12.76
CA ALA A 144 10.68 -0.91 -11.53
C ALA A 144 11.51 0.29 -11.09
N LEU A 145 10.81 1.34 -10.67
CA LEU A 145 11.43 2.44 -9.94
C LEU A 145 11.49 2.04 -8.46
N ILE A 146 12.68 2.09 -7.87
CA ILE A 146 12.87 1.83 -6.45
C ILE A 146 12.73 3.15 -5.71
N MET A 147 11.87 3.19 -4.71
CA MET A 147 11.66 4.39 -3.90
C MET A 147 11.91 4.10 -2.43
N TRP A 148 12.45 5.07 -1.72
CA TRP A 148 12.74 4.98 -0.29
C TRP A 148 12.20 6.19 0.46
N ALA A 149 11.73 5.93 1.67
CA ALA A 149 11.53 6.95 2.70
C ALA A 149 12.46 6.63 3.86
N HIS A 150 13.34 7.56 4.17
CA HIS A 150 14.29 7.42 5.28
C HIS A 150 13.79 8.22 6.49
N ASP A 151 14.36 7.90 7.67
CA ASP A 151 14.05 8.60 8.91
C ASP A 151 12.54 8.64 9.21
N VAL A 152 11.86 7.50 8.93
CA VAL A 152 10.41 7.43 9.17
C VAL A 152 10.06 7.46 10.65
N ASP A 153 11.02 7.18 11.52
CA ASP A 153 10.90 7.31 12.98
C ASP A 153 10.91 8.77 13.46
N GLU A 154 11.31 9.69 12.62
CA GLU A 154 11.28 11.12 12.95
C GLU A 154 9.85 11.69 12.83
N PRO A 155 9.43 12.59 13.74
CA PRO A 155 8.06 13.12 13.71
C PRO A 155 7.65 13.79 12.40
N ALA A 156 8.60 14.34 11.66
CA ALA A 156 8.33 15.01 10.39
C ALA A 156 7.73 14.04 9.34
N PHE A 157 8.07 12.75 9.40
CA PHE A 157 7.55 11.77 8.43
C PHE A 157 6.04 11.61 8.58
N LEU A 158 5.54 11.28 9.79
CA LEU A 158 4.10 11.14 10.00
C LEU A 158 3.34 12.44 9.80
N ALA A 159 3.95 13.58 10.14
CA ALA A 159 3.33 14.87 9.85
C ALA A 159 3.11 15.04 8.34
N ARG A 160 4.06 14.63 7.52
CA ARG A 160 3.93 14.66 6.07
C ARG A 160 2.89 13.68 5.55
N VAL A 161 2.85 12.46 6.10
CA VAL A 161 1.84 11.46 5.77
C VAL A 161 0.44 11.99 6.07
N ASP A 162 0.25 12.55 7.25
CA ASP A 162 -1.03 13.10 7.66
C ASP A 162 -1.45 14.29 6.78
N ALA A 163 -0.51 15.14 6.39
CA ALA A 163 -0.79 16.23 5.45
C ALA A 163 -1.17 15.70 4.07
N ALA A 164 -0.56 14.61 3.61
CA ALA A 164 -0.86 14.02 2.30
C ALA A 164 -2.23 13.38 2.25
N THR A 165 -2.72 12.86 3.37
CA THR A 165 -4.02 12.18 3.45
C THR A 165 -5.10 13.01 4.11
N GLY A 166 -4.72 13.82 5.07
CA GLY A 166 -5.64 14.38 6.03
C GLY A 166 -5.92 15.85 5.89
N GLY A 167 -5.26 16.52 4.97
CA GLY A 167 -5.60 17.92 4.71
C GLY A 167 -7.08 18.13 4.41
N ALA A 168 -7.78 17.06 4.09
CA ALA A 168 -9.21 17.07 3.81
C ALA A 168 -10.08 16.77 5.05
N ASN A 169 -9.47 16.38 6.17
CA ASN A 169 -10.22 15.92 7.34
C ASN A 169 -10.31 16.94 8.46
N HIS A 170 -9.94 18.16 8.19
CA HIS A 170 -10.12 19.25 9.13
C HIS A 170 -11.44 19.98 8.79
N GLY A 171 -12.50 19.25 8.92
CA GLY A 171 -13.82 19.85 8.93
C GLY A 171 -14.45 19.63 10.25
#